data_6ac7054248d1b967c45f80ba9418509a
#
_entry.id   6ac7054248d1b967c45f80ba9418509a
#
_cell.length_a   1.000
_cell.length_b   1.000
_cell.length_c   1.000
_cell.angle_alpha   90.00
_cell.angle_beta   90.00
_cell.angle_gamma   90.00
#
_symmetry.space_group_name_H-M   'P 1'
#
loop_
_entity.id
_entity.type
_entity.pdbx_description
1 polymer ?
#
loop_
_entity_poly.entity_id
_entity_poly.type
_entity_poly.pdbx_seq_one_letter_code
_entity_poly.pdbx_strand_id
1 'polypeptide(L)'
;MLKPLSLTISFCLCLAQPVLAQDDIKGAQDHPLISRMPGTDIVGYHTSEYQEFMIATGPLTPGEDLPPVERFEGTSTTLTYRAQEKSLSALAIYRNFEKAFEQAGFEPEFTCKSDAECGDRFVRQLYWYGDPQRHGQNPYLGAPNRHGDDETYFYWSGTGEAEDGTYIISLLVAQHTAMNFPASIVLDISQTEALNDKRISINLEGLTDDMEKDGHVVLDGLFFDFDKSTLTEASAPALEVIAEYLGNHTDKSFYVVGHTDSQGALAYNRDLSEARAEAVSAALSGQYGIDSARLTPYGAGPVAPVTSNATDAGRAKNRRVELVLQE
;
A
#
# COMPACT_ATOMS: atom_id res chain seq x y z
N MET A 1 -42.00 4.96 52.61
CA MET A 1 -40.80 5.70 52.20
C MET A 1 -39.72 4.68 51.80
N LEU A 2 -39.67 4.33 50.53
CA LEU A 2 -38.63 3.42 49.96
C LEU A 2 -37.53 4.30 49.40
N LYS A 3 -36.28 4.10 49.84
CA LYS A 3 -35.07 4.73 49.26
C LYS A 3 -34.65 3.98 48.02
N PRO A 4 -34.24 4.67 46.93
CA PRO A 4 -33.70 3.99 45.77
C PRO A 4 -32.25 3.53 46.04
N LEU A 5 -31.98 2.29 45.67
CA LEU A 5 -30.65 1.69 45.68
C LEU A 5 -29.91 2.13 44.42
N SER A 6 -28.88 2.95 44.61
CA SER A 6 -27.99 3.38 43.51
C SER A 6 -27.02 2.25 43.15
N LEU A 7 -27.19 1.65 41.98
CA LEU A 7 -26.28 0.65 41.44
C LEU A 7 -25.15 1.39 40.68
N THR A 8 -24.00 1.53 41.31
CA THR A 8 -22.77 2.03 40.65
C THR A 8 -22.15 0.89 39.84
N ILE A 9 -22.31 0.95 38.53
CA ILE A 9 -21.58 0.10 37.59
C ILE A 9 -20.14 0.61 37.51
N SER A 10 -19.22 -0.11 38.14
CA SER A 10 -17.77 0.13 38.01
C SER A 10 -17.30 -0.38 36.64
N PHE A 11 -17.05 0.52 35.73
CA PHE A 11 -16.45 0.21 34.43
C PHE A 11 -14.97 -0.11 34.66
N CYS A 12 -14.62 -1.39 34.69
CA CYS A 12 -13.25 -1.84 34.77
C CYS A 12 -12.59 -1.63 33.40
N LEU A 13 -11.88 -0.51 33.25
CA LEU A 13 -11.04 -0.23 32.09
C LEU A 13 -9.86 -1.21 32.14
N CYS A 14 -9.97 -2.35 31.45
CA CYS A 14 -8.81 -3.20 31.19
C CYS A 14 -7.89 -2.43 30.24
N LEU A 15 -6.91 -1.73 30.80
CA LEU A 15 -5.76 -1.25 30.07
C LEU A 15 -5.01 -2.49 29.53
N ALA A 16 -5.21 -2.79 28.25
CA ALA A 16 -4.33 -3.71 27.55
C ALA A 16 -2.92 -3.12 27.64
N GLN A 17 -2.07 -3.74 28.44
CA GLN A 17 -0.66 -3.36 28.48
C GLN A 17 -0.06 -3.74 27.13
N PRO A 18 0.69 -2.84 26.45
CA PRO A 18 1.43 -3.23 25.27
C PRO A 18 2.38 -4.36 25.67
N VAL A 19 2.24 -5.52 25.05
CA VAL A 19 3.26 -6.56 25.11
C VAL A 19 4.48 -5.94 24.44
N LEU A 20 5.49 -5.61 25.23
CA LEU A 20 6.77 -5.13 24.72
C LEU A 20 7.38 -6.29 23.91
N ALA A 21 7.27 -6.21 22.61
CA ALA A 21 8.04 -7.05 21.69
C ALA A 21 9.51 -6.70 21.89
N GLN A 22 10.32 -7.70 22.21
CA GLN A 22 11.68 -7.49 22.70
C GLN A 22 12.68 -7.32 21.55
N ASP A 23 12.34 -7.74 20.31
CA ASP A 23 13.27 -7.79 19.19
C ASP A 23 12.62 -7.49 17.79
N ASP A 24 11.58 -6.67 17.74
CA ASP A 24 11.00 -6.25 16.45
C ASP A 24 11.99 -5.42 15.63
N ILE A 25 12.00 -5.63 14.32
CA ILE A 25 12.78 -4.78 13.42
C ILE A 25 12.26 -3.33 13.46
N LYS A 26 13.19 -2.38 13.35
CA LYS A 26 12.87 -0.95 13.49
C LYS A 26 11.81 -0.49 12.46
N GLY A 27 10.75 0.10 12.96
CA GLY A 27 9.67 0.68 12.13
C GLY A 27 8.55 -0.29 11.78
N ALA A 28 8.67 -1.58 12.16
CA ALA A 28 7.60 -2.54 11.98
C ALA A 28 6.46 -2.31 12.99
N GLN A 29 5.26 -2.63 12.56
CA GLN A 29 4.05 -2.57 13.39
C GLN A 29 3.08 -3.66 12.95
N ASP A 30 2.26 -4.13 13.87
CA ASP A 30 1.18 -5.05 13.54
C ASP A 30 0.14 -4.38 12.63
N HIS A 31 -0.51 -5.18 11.81
CA HIS A 31 -1.62 -4.69 11.00
C HIS A 31 -2.84 -4.38 11.89
N PRO A 32 -3.56 -3.27 11.67
CA PRO A 32 -4.71 -2.89 12.51
C PRO A 32 -5.80 -3.95 12.58
N LEU A 33 -5.98 -4.71 11.50
CA LEU A 33 -7.02 -5.74 11.38
C LEU A 33 -6.74 -6.99 12.21
N ILE A 34 -5.46 -7.38 12.37
CA ILE A 34 -5.08 -8.67 12.96
C ILE A 34 -3.88 -8.47 13.90
N SER A 35 -4.07 -8.83 15.17
CA SER A 35 -2.98 -8.84 16.13
C SER A 35 -2.07 -10.06 15.94
N ARG A 36 -0.77 -9.89 16.25
CA ARG A 36 0.18 -11.02 16.27
C ARG A 36 -0.14 -12.06 17.34
N MET A 37 0.39 -13.26 17.17
CA MET A 37 0.43 -14.27 18.22
C MET A 37 1.37 -13.79 19.35
N PRO A 38 0.93 -13.76 20.64
CA PRO A 38 1.82 -13.43 21.75
C PRO A 38 3.06 -14.35 21.77
N GLY A 39 4.22 -13.79 22.10
CA GLY A 39 5.50 -14.52 22.10
C GLY A 39 6.15 -14.65 20.73
N THR A 40 5.79 -13.76 19.80
CA THR A 40 6.43 -13.65 18.48
C THR A 40 7.01 -12.25 18.26
N ASP A 41 8.11 -12.16 17.53
CA ASP A 41 8.74 -10.91 17.08
C ASP A 41 8.55 -10.72 15.59
N ILE A 42 8.41 -9.45 15.15
CA ILE A 42 8.42 -9.11 13.73
C ILE A 42 9.86 -9.08 13.23
N VAL A 43 10.19 -9.97 12.30
CA VAL A 43 11.51 -10.09 11.68
C VAL A 43 11.51 -9.72 10.19
N GLY A 44 10.34 -9.49 9.60
CA GLY A 44 10.13 -8.97 8.25
C GLY A 44 8.88 -8.09 8.22
N TYR A 45 8.97 -6.95 7.52
CA TYR A 45 7.88 -6.00 7.37
C TYR A 45 7.98 -5.30 6.02
N HIS A 46 6.91 -5.37 5.23
CA HIS A 46 6.82 -4.69 3.95
C HIS A 46 5.41 -4.17 3.74
N THR A 47 5.29 -2.95 3.22
CA THR A 47 4.01 -2.36 2.84
C THR A 47 4.10 -1.80 1.44
N SER A 48 3.02 -1.90 0.67
CA SER A 48 2.86 -1.25 -0.63
C SER A 48 1.53 -0.52 -0.68
N GLU A 49 1.54 0.68 -1.26
CA GLU A 49 0.31 1.46 -1.44
C GLU A 49 -0.57 0.91 -2.57
N TYR A 50 0.03 0.28 -3.58
CA TYR A 50 -0.68 -0.39 -4.67
C TYR A 50 0.24 -1.37 -5.38
N GLN A 51 -0.16 -2.63 -5.43
CA GLN A 51 0.55 -3.68 -6.16
C GLN A 51 -0.39 -4.84 -6.51
N GLU A 52 0.03 -5.66 -7.49
CA GLU A 52 -0.58 -6.97 -7.68
C GLU A 52 -0.08 -7.92 -6.59
N PHE A 53 -0.98 -8.69 -6.02
CA PHE A 53 -0.69 -9.79 -5.10
C PHE A 53 -1.54 -11.00 -5.45
N MET A 54 -1.17 -12.17 -4.94
CA MET A 54 -1.88 -13.40 -5.23
C MET A 54 -1.98 -14.31 -4.03
N ILE A 55 -3.05 -15.09 -3.99
CA ILE A 55 -3.24 -16.19 -3.04
C ILE A 55 -3.39 -17.51 -3.80
N ALA A 56 -2.93 -18.62 -3.22
CA ALA A 56 -3.23 -19.92 -3.77
C ALA A 56 -4.68 -20.32 -3.47
N THR A 57 -5.37 -20.88 -4.46
CA THR A 57 -6.75 -21.34 -4.39
C THR A 57 -6.86 -22.86 -4.53
N GLY A 58 -5.73 -23.56 -4.57
CA GLY A 58 -5.65 -25.00 -4.66
C GLY A 58 -4.23 -25.54 -4.53
N PRO A 59 -4.07 -26.86 -4.49
CA PRO A 59 -2.75 -27.49 -4.36
C PRO A 59 -1.94 -27.38 -5.65
N LEU A 60 -0.60 -27.39 -5.51
CA LEU A 60 0.31 -27.47 -6.64
C LEU A 60 0.24 -28.85 -7.29
N THR A 61 -0.13 -28.88 -8.55
CA THR A 61 -0.18 -30.11 -9.34
C THR A 61 1.23 -30.50 -9.83
N PRO A 62 1.59 -31.82 -9.84
CA PRO A 62 2.87 -32.26 -10.38
C PRO A 62 3.09 -31.83 -11.84
N GLY A 63 4.20 -31.13 -12.08
CA GLY A 63 4.56 -30.63 -13.41
C GLY A 63 4.21 -29.17 -13.66
N GLU A 64 3.42 -28.56 -12.79
CA GLU A 64 3.13 -27.13 -12.83
C GLU A 64 4.19 -26.32 -12.06
N ASP A 65 4.42 -25.09 -12.51
CA ASP A 65 5.37 -24.17 -11.87
C ASP A 65 4.73 -23.33 -10.78
N LEU A 66 3.38 -23.23 -10.74
CA LEU A 66 2.63 -22.47 -9.77
C LEU A 66 1.34 -23.20 -9.40
N PRO A 67 0.89 -23.18 -8.14
CA PRO A 67 -0.46 -23.65 -7.80
C PRO A 67 -1.53 -22.80 -8.49
N PRO A 68 -2.78 -23.24 -8.56
CA PRO A 68 -3.89 -22.36 -8.90
C PRO A 68 -3.86 -21.13 -8.00
N VAL A 69 -3.92 -19.92 -8.58
CA VAL A 69 -3.89 -18.65 -7.85
C VAL A 69 -4.99 -17.72 -8.32
N GLU A 70 -5.50 -16.93 -7.41
CA GLU A 70 -6.28 -15.74 -7.71
C GLU A 70 -5.41 -14.51 -7.49
N ARG A 71 -5.56 -13.50 -8.38
CA ARG A 71 -4.78 -12.28 -8.39
C ARG A 71 -5.66 -11.09 -8.08
N PHE A 72 -5.14 -10.18 -7.29
CA PHE A 72 -5.80 -8.98 -6.85
C PHE A 72 -4.86 -7.80 -6.98
N GLU A 73 -5.41 -6.60 -6.96
CA GLU A 73 -4.65 -5.36 -6.93
C GLU A 73 -5.14 -4.49 -5.76
N GLY A 74 -4.22 -3.80 -5.10
CA GLY A 74 -4.53 -2.94 -3.97
C GLY A 74 -3.35 -2.68 -3.04
N THR A 75 -3.64 -2.19 -1.84
CA THR A 75 -2.65 -2.05 -0.79
C THR A 75 -2.24 -3.41 -0.24
N SER A 76 -1.04 -3.55 0.25
CA SER A 76 -0.61 -4.79 0.89
C SER A 76 0.34 -4.54 2.07
N THR A 77 0.25 -5.43 3.05
CA THR A 77 1.18 -5.54 4.18
C THR A 77 1.60 -6.99 4.32
N THR A 78 2.90 -7.23 4.21
CA THR A 78 3.51 -8.54 4.51
C THR A 78 4.24 -8.46 5.84
N LEU A 79 3.91 -9.36 6.75
CA LEU A 79 4.51 -9.50 8.07
C LEU A 79 5.15 -10.89 8.19
N THR A 80 6.41 -10.92 8.59
CA THR A 80 7.08 -12.17 8.95
C THR A 80 7.36 -12.17 10.44
N TYR A 81 6.84 -13.17 11.14
CA TYR A 81 7.07 -13.33 12.57
C TYR A 81 7.92 -14.58 12.86
N ARG A 82 8.64 -14.50 13.95
CA ARG A 82 9.40 -15.61 14.53
C ARG A 82 8.91 -15.88 15.94
N ALA A 83 8.49 -17.12 16.21
CA ALA A 83 8.12 -17.54 17.55
C ALA A 83 9.37 -17.63 18.45
N GLN A 84 9.29 -17.08 19.66
CA GLN A 84 10.40 -17.13 20.64
C GLN A 84 10.21 -18.27 21.63
N GLU A 85 8.97 -18.54 22.01
CA GLU A 85 8.70 -19.55 22.99
C GLU A 85 8.70 -20.96 22.39
N LYS A 86 9.53 -21.84 22.91
CA LYS A 86 9.66 -23.25 22.47
C LYS A 86 8.33 -24.06 22.60
N SER A 87 7.41 -23.57 23.41
CA SER A 87 6.07 -24.15 23.59
C SER A 87 5.10 -23.86 22.43
N LEU A 88 5.41 -22.84 21.61
CA LEU A 88 4.56 -22.45 20.47
C LEU A 88 4.82 -23.38 19.27
N SER A 89 3.94 -24.35 19.06
CA SER A 89 3.98 -25.19 17.86
C SER A 89 3.29 -24.49 16.69
N ALA A 90 3.72 -24.79 15.46
CA ALA A 90 3.09 -24.27 14.24
C ALA A 90 1.59 -24.57 14.20
N LEU A 91 1.16 -25.76 14.65
CA LEU A 91 -0.25 -26.10 14.71
C LEU A 91 -1.03 -25.19 15.68
N ALA A 92 -0.47 -24.89 16.86
CA ALA A 92 -1.13 -24.03 17.83
C ALA A 92 -1.26 -22.59 17.29
N ILE A 93 -0.21 -22.08 16.65
CA ILE A 93 -0.21 -20.77 16.00
C ILE A 93 -1.27 -20.73 14.89
N TYR A 94 -1.21 -21.69 13.96
CA TYR A 94 -2.15 -21.78 12.84
C TYR A 94 -3.61 -21.77 13.31
N ARG A 95 -3.96 -22.59 14.31
CA ARG A 95 -5.33 -22.68 14.86
C ARG A 95 -5.80 -21.38 15.52
N ASN A 96 -4.89 -20.59 16.12
CA ASN A 96 -5.25 -19.30 16.68
C ASN A 96 -5.56 -18.29 15.57
N PHE A 97 -4.78 -18.24 14.50
CA PHE A 97 -5.07 -17.39 13.34
C PHE A 97 -6.35 -17.83 12.63
N GLU A 98 -6.50 -19.12 12.33
CA GLU A 98 -7.70 -19.66 11.69
C GLU A 98 -8.97 -19.26 12.45
N LYS A 99 -8.96 -19.40 13.78
CA LYS A 99 -10.08 -18.99 14.62
C LYS A 99 -10.29 -17.48 14.66
N ALA A 100 -9.21 -16.68 14.62
CA ALA A 100 -9.32 -15.24 14.55
C ALA A 100 -9.94 -14.79 13.22
N PHE A 101 -9.56 -15.41 12.10
CA PHE A 101 -10.14 -15.16 10.78
C PHE A 101 -11.64 -15.51 10.75
N GLU A 102 -12.01 -16.68 11.25
CA GLU A 102 -13.41 -17.10 11.35
C GLU A 102 -14.24 -16.09 12.18
N GLN A 103 -13.73 -15.65 13.33
CA GLN A 103 -14.40 -14.68 14.19
C GLN A 103 -14.52 -13.28 13.56
N ALA A 104 -13.60 -12.92 12.68
CA ALA A 104 -13.61 -11.68 11.92
C ALA A 104 -14.46 -11.78 10.64
N GLY A 105 -15.05 -12.95 10.34
CA GLY A 105 -15.90 -13.15 9.17
C GLY A 105 -15.15 -13.46 7.87
N PHE A 106 -13.87 -13.85 7.97
CA PHE A 106 -13.11 -14.30 6.81
C PHE A 106 -13.45 -15.76 6.47
N GLU A 107 -13.69 -16.03 5.21
CA GLU A 107 -13.95 -17.37 4.71
C GLU A 107 -12.68 -17.92 4.01
N PRO A 108 -12.32 -19.20 4.28
CA PRO A 108 -11.18 -19.82 3.65
C PRO A 108 -11.49 -20.14 2.17
N GLU A 109 -10.64 -19.69 1.28
CA GLU A 109 -10.63 -20.11 -0.13
C GLU A 109 -9.89 -21.43 -0.29
N PHE A 110 -8.71 -21.53 0.36
CA PHE A 110 -7.92 -22.76 0.33
C PHE A 110 -7.11 -22.93 1.62
N THR A 111 -7.07 -24.16 2.11
CA THR A 111 -6.24 -24.58 3.24
C THR A 111 -5.54 -25.89 2.95
N CYS A 112 -4.29 -26.02 3.40
CA CYS A 112 -3.58 -27.28 3.27
C CYS A 112 -2.46 -27.43 4.30
N LYS A 113 -1.97 -28.66 4.46
CA LYS A 113 -0.89 -29.00 5.38
C LYS A 113 0.21 -29.78 4.65
N SER A 114 1.44 -29.26 4.72
CA SER A 114 2.64 -29.88 4.18
C SER A 114 2.53 -30.23 2.67
N ASP A 115 3.60 -30.65 2.05
CA ASP A 115 3.60 -31.04 0.64
C ASP A 115 2.61 -32.16 0.30
N ALA A 116 2.24 -32.97 1.29
CA ALA A 116 1.29 -34.06 1.10
C ALA A 116 -0.12 -33.58 0.68
N GLU A 117 -0.57 -32.43 1.18
CA GLU A 117 -1.86 -31.82 0.86
C GLU A 117 -1.73 -30.63 -0.09
N CYS A 118 -0.65 -29.83 0.09
CA CYS A 118 -0.43 -28.61 -0.70
C CYS A 118 0.20 -28.88 -2.06
N GLY A 119 0.84 -30.05 -2.26
CA GLY A 119 1.63 -30.40 -3.43
C GLY A 119 3.14 -30.19 -3.23
N ASP A 120 3.94 -31.01 -3.90
CA ASP A 120 5.42 -30.98 -3.80
C ASP A 120 5.95 -29.58 -4.16
N ARG A 121 6.79 -29.02 -3.32
CA ARG A 121 7.40 -27.70 -3.48
C ARG A 121 6.42 -26.52 -3.45
N PHE A 122 5.19 -26.68 -2.93
CA PHE A 122 4.16 -25.64 -2.90
C PHE A 122 4.69 -24.29 -2.35
N VAL A 123 5.28 -24.29 -1.15
CA VAL A 123 5.81 -23.06 -0.53
C VAL A 123 6.88 -22.41 -1.40
N ARG A 124 7.77 -23.22 -1.98
CA ARG A 124 8.83 -22.72 -2.83
C ARG A 124 8.30 -22.06 -4.10
N GLN A 125 7.31 -22.67 -4.74
CA GLN A 125 6.74 -22.15 -5.98
C GLN A 125 5.91 -20.89 -5.70
N LEU A 126 5.08 -20.90 -4.66
CA LEU A 126 4.23 -19.76 -4.33
C LEU A 126 5.05 -18.56 -3.82
N TYR A 127 5.98 -18.77 -2.88
CA TYR A 127 6.67 -17.68 -2.20
C TYR A 127 8.02 -17.32 -2.81
N TRP A 128 8.64 -18.19 -3.58
CA TRP A 128 9.97 -17.93 -4.15
C TRP A 128 9.93 -17.57 -5.63
N TYR A 129 9.09 -18.22 -6.41
CA TYR A 129 9.01 -18.00 -7.86
C TYR A 129 7.73 -17.28 -8.29
N GLY A 130 6.66 -17.42 -7.54
CA GLY A 130 5.36 -16.89 -7.89
C GLY A 130 5.21 -15.40 -7.64
N ASP A 131 5.84 -14.87 -6.58
CA ASP A 131 5.75 -13.46 -6.21
C ASP A 131 7.14 -12.84 -6.01
N PRO A 132 7.68 -12.12 -7.01
CA PRO A 132 8.97 -11.45 -6.89
C PRO A 132 9.07 -10.44 -5.75
N GLN A 133 7.96 -9.88 -5.31
CA GLN A 133 7.90 -8.88 -4.22
C GLN A 133 8.18 -9.51 -2.86
N ARG A 134 7.84 -10.80 -2.70
CA ARG A 134 8.15 -11.57 -1.49
C ARG A 134 9.63 -11.92 -1.36
N HIS A 135 10.42 -11.79 -2.42
CA HIS A 135 11.86 -12.09 -2.40
C HIS A 135 12.68 -11.17 -1.48
N GLY A 136 12.23 -9.96 -1.23
CA GLY A 136 12.89 -9.03 -0.30
C GLY A 136 12.68 -9.36 1.17
N GLN A 137 11.68 -10.16 1.49
CA GLN A 137 11.37 -10.65 2.82
C GLN A 137 12.14 -11.96 3.00
N ASN A 138 12.98 -12.08 4.00
CA ASN A 138 13.87 -13.22 4.19
C ASN A 138 13.12 -14.57 4.00
N PRO A 139 13.19 -15.20 2.80
CA PRO A 139 12.37 -16.36 2.46
C PRO A 139 12.77 -17.61 3.29
N TYR A 140 13.92 -17.56 3.97
CA TYR A 140 14.38 -18.62 4.87
C TYR A 140 13.59 -18.68 6.18
N LEU A 141 12.85 -17.63 6.56
CA LEU A 141 12.09 -17.60 7.80
C LEU A 141 10.68 -18.19 7.64
N GLY A 142 10.16 -18.26 6.43
CA GLY A 142 8.83 -18.79 6.15
C GLY A 142 8.82 -20.11 5.37
N ALA A 143 9.91 -20.43 4.67
CA ALA A 143 9.97 -21.66 3.88
C ALA A 143 10.48 -22.85 4.70
N PRO A 144 9.83 -24.00 4.64
CA PRO A 144 10.39 -25.25 5.11
C PRO A 144 11.72 -25.50 4.40
N ASN A 145 12.72 -25.95 5.13
CA ASN A 145 14.07 -26.14 4.61
C ASN A 145 14.08 -27.17 3.49
N ARG A 146 14.99 -26.99 2.52
CA ARG A 146 15.15 -27.84 1.32
C ARG A 146 15.44 -29.33 1.59
N HIS A 147 15.65 -29.75 2.84
CA HIS A 147 16.23 -31.04 3.19
C HIS A 147 15.53 -31.76 4.34
N GLY A 148 14.33 -31.38 4.75
CA GLY A 148 13.70 -32.01 5.87
C GLY A 148 12.45 -32.79 5.49
N ASP A 149 12.52 -34.09 5.56
CA ASP A 149 11.36 -35.00 5.43
C ASP A 149 10.34 -34.82 6.55
N ASP A 150 10.51 -33.85 7.47
CA ASP A 150 9.71 -33.69 8.70
C ASP A 150 9.17 -32.27 8.93
N GLU A 151 9.36 -31.28 8.06
CA GLU A 151 8.88 -29.92 8.31
C GLU A 151 7.40 -29.79 7.98
N THR A 152 6.59 -29.75 9.04
CA THR A 152 5.15 -29.49 8.92
C THR A 152 4.94 -27.99 8.74
N TYR A 153 4.20 -27.63 7.70
CA TYR A 153 3.67 -26.28 7.55
C TYR A 153 2.17 -26.33 7.31
N PHE A 154 1.53 -25.17 7.54
CA PHE A 154 0.10 -24.95 7.32
C PHE A 154 -0.04 -23.71 6.45
N TYR A 155 -0.88 -23.80 5.44
CA TYR A 155 -1.27 -22.68 4.60
C TYR A 155 -2.77 -22.43 4.73
N TRP A 156 -3.14 -21.15 4.73
CA TRP A 156 -4.50 -20.66 4.69
C TRP A 156 -4.55 -19.46 3.74
N SER A 157 -5.55 -19.39 2.90
CA SER A 157 -5.89 -18.20 2.13
C SER A 157 -7.39 -18.00 2.13
N GLY A 158 -7.82 -16.74 2.03
CA GLY A 158 -9.25 -16.44 2.01
C GLY A 158 -9.51 -14.94 1.96
N THR A 159 -10.79 -14.60 1.90
CA THR A 159 -11.30 -13.24 1.75
C THR A 159 -12.29 -12.90 2.84
N GLY A 160 -12.50 -11.62 3.09
CA GLY A 160 -13.49 -11.13 4.03
C GLY A 160 -13.80 -9.64 3.83
N GLU A 161 -14.99 -9.24 4.22
CA GLU A 161 -15.44 -7.86 4.12
C GLU A 161 -15.25 -7.14 5.47
N ALA A 162 -14.75 -5.91 5.42
CA ALA A 162 -14.71 -4.98 6.54
C ALA A 162 -15.40 -3.66 6.17
N GLU A 163 -15.53 -2.73 7.12
CA GLU A 163 -16.22 -1.45 6.86
C GLU A 163 -15.55 -0.62 5.75
N ASP A 164 -14.25 -0.79 5.55
CA ASP A 164 -13.41 -0.04 4.63
C ASP A 164 -13.01 -0.80 3.36
N GLY A 165 -13.55 -2.02 3.14
CA GLY A 165 -13.39 -2.78 1.90
C GLY A 165 -13.18 -4.27 2.06
N THR A 166 -12.88 -4.93 0.93
CA THR A 166 -12.60 -6.35 0.86
C THR A 166 -11.12 -6.61 1.19
N TYR A 167 -10.89 -7.47 2.16
CA TYR A 167 -9.55 -7.92 2.53
C TYR A 167 -9.28 -9.33 2.02
N ILE A 168 -8.06 -9.52 1.55
CA ILE A 168 -7.53 -10.82 1.11
C ILE A 168 -6.35 -11.16 2.01
N ILE A 169 -6.36 -12.35 2.57
CA ILE A 169 -5.35 -12.81 3.51
C ILE A 169 -4.70 -14.08 3.01
N SER A 170 -3.38 -14.19 3.13
CA SER A 170 -2.68 -15.46 3.10
C SER A 170 -1.82 -15.63 4.35
N LEU A 171 -1.81 -16.83 4.89
CA LEU A 171 -1.05 -17.21 6.07
C LEU A 171 -0.24 -18.47 5.78
N LEU A 172 1.05 -18.41 6.03
CA LEU A 172 1.92 -19.59 6.07
C LEU A 172 2.53 -19.70 7.47
N VAL A 173 2.33 -20.84 8.13
CA VAL A 173 2.95 -21.14 9.43
C VAL A 173 3.81 -22.39 9.29
N ALA A 174 5.12 -22.27 9.48
CA ALA A 174 6.06 -23.37 9.35
C ALA A 174 6.69 -23.76 10.69
N GLN A 175 6.77 -25.08 10.95
CA GLN A 175 7.47 -25.66 12.09
C GLN A 175 8.94 -25.81 11.77
N HIS A 176 9.82 -25.44 12.71
CA HIS A 176 11.25 -25.61 12.57
C HIS A 176 11.80 -26.51 13.68
N THR A 177 12.55 -27.52 13.28
CA THR A 177 13.21 -28.47 14.23
C THR A 177 14.71 -28.23 14.35
N ALA A 178 15.32 -27.68 13.28
CA ALA A 178 16.76 -27.44 13.20
C ALA A 178 17.16 -25.96 13.50
N MET A 179 16.17 -25.06 13.66
CA MET A 179 16.42 -23.65 13.93
C MET A 179 16.47 -23.37 15.45
N ASN A 180 16.96 -22.19 15.81
CA ASN A 180 16.96 -21.74 17.21
C ASN A 180 15.61 -21.20 17.69
N PHE A 181 14.60 -21.21 16.82
CA PHE A 181 13.20 -20.86 17.10
C PHE A 181 12.26 -21.95 16.57
N PRO A 182 11.11 -22.19 17.23
CA PRO A 182 10.25 -23.34 16.92
C PRO A 182 9.38 -23.16 15.68
N ALA A 183 8.97 -21.94 15.32
CA ALA A 183 8.09 -21.68 14.20
C ALA A 183 8.29 -20.30 13.61
N SER A 184 7.96 -20.16 12.33
CA SER A 184 7.85 -18.89 11.63
C SER A 184 6.44 -18.72 11.03
N ILE A 185 6.06 -17.47 10.81
CA ILE A 185 4.76 -17.07 10.30
C ILE A 185 5.00 -16.04 9.19
N VAL A 186 4.41 -16.25 8.03
CA VAL A 186 4.27 -15.20 7.00
C VAL A 186 2.78 -14.89 6.89
N LEU A 187 2.44 -13.65 7.12
CA LEU A 187 1.08 -13.15 7.05
C LEU A 187 1.03 -12.01 6.03
N ASP A 188 0.32 -12.26 4.94
CA ASP A 188 0.03 -11.24 3.95
C ASP A 188 -1.41 -10.77 4.13
N ILE A 189 -1.59 -9.48 4.25
CA ILE A 189 -2.89 -8.83 4.34
C ILE A 189 -2.94 -7.78 3.25
N SER A 190 -3.91 -7.89 2.38
CA SER A 190 -4.09 -6.97 1.27
C SER A 190 -5.54 -6.51 1.25
N GLN A 191 -5.73 -5.24 0.94
CA GLN A 191 -7.05 -4.64 0.76
C GLN A 191 -7.20 -4.31 -0.71
N THR A 192 -8.27 -4.84 -1.34
CA THR A 192 -8.55 -4.48 -2.72
C THR A 192 -8.93 -3.01 -2.79
N GLU A 193 -8.22 -2.27 -3.60
CA GLU A 193 -8.59 -0.93 -3.98
C GLU A 193 -8.84 -0.92 -5.49
N ALA A 194 -9.92 -0.26 -5.90
CA ALA A 194 -9.99 0.15 -7.29
C ALA A 194 -8.76 1.00 -7.59
N LEU A 195 -8.07 0.69 -8.68
CA LEU A 195 -7.00 1.54 -9.16
C LEU A 195 -7.50 2.97 -9.07
N ASN A 196 -6.79 3.82 -8.34
CA ASN A 196 -7.05 5.24 -8.43
C ASN A 196 -6.51 5.70 -9.79
N ASP A 197 -7.26 5.33 -10.84
CA ASP A 197 -7.05 5.68 -12.24
C ASP A 197 -7.13 7.20 -12.45
N LYS A 198 -7.66 7.92 -11.47
CA LYS A 198 -7.62 9.39 -11.42
C LYS A 198 -6.21 9.96 -11.18
N ARG A 199 -5.22 9.13 -10.81
CA ARG A 199 -3.80 9.57 -10.75
C ARG A 199 -3.16 9.72 -12.14
N ILE A 200 -3.76 9.09 -13.15
CA ILE A 200 -3.45 9.31 -14.58
C ILE A 200 -4.80 9.56 -15.25
N SER A 201 -5.49 10.57 -14.84
CA SER A 201 -6.70 10.95 -15.54
C SER A 201 -6.34 11.83 -16.71
N ILE A 202 -6.13 11.17 -17.83
CA ILE A 202 -6.45 11.72 -19.15
C ILE A 202 -8.00 11.77 -19.22
N ASN A 203 -8.66 12.28 -18.21
CA ASN A 203 -10.10 12.41 -18.20
C ASN A 203 -10.48 13.88 -18.16
N LEU A 204 -10.80 14.41 -19.34
CA LEU A 204 -11.33 15.75 -19.53
C LEU A 204 -12.54 16.03 -18.61
N GLU A 205 -13.36 15.00 -18.36
CA GLU A 205 -14.55 15.09 -17.51
C GLU A 205 -14.14 15.30 -16.04
N GLY A 206 -13.18 14.53 -15.52
CA GLY A 206 -12.68 14.70 -14.13
C GLY A 206 -12.00 16.06 -13.90
N LEU A 207 -11.23 16.54 -14.88
CA LEU A 207 -10.59 17.87 -14.82
C LEU A 207 -11.66 18.98 -14.82
N THR A 208 -12.74 18.81 -15.59
CA THR A 208 -13.87 19.74 -15.65
C THR A 208 -14.63 19.75 -14.33
N ASP A 209 -14.95 18.59 -13.77
CA ASP A 209 -15.70 18.44 -12.51
C ASP A 209 -14.92 19.05 -11.32
N ASP A 210 -13.62 18.77 -11.20
CA ASP A 210 -12.78 19.32 -10.14
C ASP A 210 -12.66 20.85 -10.26
N MET A 211 -12.47 21.36 -11.48
CA MET A 211 -12.38 22.79 -11.73
C MET A 211 -13.70 23.53 -11.43
N GLU A 212 -14.85 22.95 -11.79
CA GLU A 212 -16.17 23.54 -11.50
C GLU A 212 -16.50 23.53 -10.00
N LYS A 213 -16.07 22.48 -9.31
CA LYS A 213 -16.37 22.30 -7.90
C LYS A 213 -15.43 23.11 -6.99
N ASP A 214 -14.12 23.04 -7.24
CA ASP A 214 -13.09 23.49 -6.33
C ASP A 214 -12.34 24.74 -6.85
N GLY A 215 -12.55 25.14 -8.11
CA GLY A 215 -11.88 26.29 -8.76
C GLY A 215 -10.41 26.02 -9.08
N HIS A 216 -9.92 24.81 -8.82
CA HIS A 216 -8.56 24.38 -9.12
C HIS A 216 -8.52 22.86 -9.32
N VAL A 217 -7.47 22.39 -9.97
CA VAL A 217 -7.22 20.95 -10.17
C VAL A 217 -5.73 20.65 -10.13
N VAL A 218 -5.37 19.53 -9.55
CA VAL A 218 -4.00 18.99 -9.62
C VAL A 218 -3.79 18.41 -11.02
N LEU A 219 -2.70 18.82 -11.67
CA LEU A 219 -2.32 18.34 -12.99
C LEU A 219 -1.49 17.06 -12.83
N ASP A 220 -2.16 15.93 -12.70
CA ASP A 220 -1.51 14.64 -12.61
C ASP A 220 -0.87 14.23 -13.96
N GLY A 221 0.12 13.33 -13.92
CA GLY A 221 0.80 12.86 -15.12
C GLY A 221 1.84 13.81 -15.68
N LEU A 222 2.20 14.88 -14.98
CA LEU A 222 3.33 15.74 -15.32
C LEU A 222 4.60 15.26 -14.61
N PHE A 223 5.57 14.81 -15.37
CA PHE A 223 6.85 14.27 -14.88
C PHE A 223 8.02 15.19 -15.25
N PHE A 224 8.85 15.48 -14.25
CA PHE A 224 10.05 16.28 -14.42
C PHE A 224 11.30 15.43 -14.18
N ASP A 225 12.40 15.77 -14.85
CA ASP A 225 13.71 15.24 -14.47
C ASP A 225 14.01 15.54 -12.99
N PHE A 226 14.76 14.63 -12.36
CA PHE A 226 15.12 14.79 -10.95
C PHE A 226 15.83 16.13 -10.71
N ASP A 227 15.32 16.91 -9.75
CA ASP A 227 15.84 18.23 -9.37
C ASP A 227 15.91 19.26 -10.51
N LYS A 228 15.02 19.11 -11.53
CA LYS A 228 14.91 20.02 -12.67
C LYS A 228 13.48 20.46 -12.93
N SER A 229 13.35 21.41 -13.85
CA SER A 229 12.07 21.87 -14.41
C SER A 229 11.80 21.33 -15.84
N THR A 230 12.68 20.47 -16.36
CA THR A 230 12.50 19.86 -17.68
C THR A 230 11.41 18.80 -17.62
N LEU A 231 10.33 18.98 -18.38
CA LEU A 231 9.29 17.96 -18.58
C LEU A 231 9.86 16.78 -19.36
N THR A 232 9.52 15.56 -18.93
CA THR A 232 9.87 14.35 -19.66
C THR A 232 8.82 14.03 -20.73
N GLU A 233 9.16 13.18 -21.72
CA GLU A 233 8.24 12.73 -22.77
C GLU A 233 7.00 12.01 -22.18
N ALA A 234 7.11 11.42 -21.02
CA ALA A 234 6.00 10.79 -20.32
C ALA A 234 4.87 11.76 -19.94
N SER A 235 5.13 13.08 -19.93
CA SER A 235 4.12 14.10 -19.66
C SER A 235 3.22 14.42 -20.87
N ALA A 236 3.55 13.97 -22.07
CA ALA A 236 2.81 14.33 -23.28
C ALA A 236 1.30 14.01 -23.23
N PRO A 237 0.87 12.81 -22.76
CA PRO A 237 -0.55 12.50 -22.67
C PRO A 237 -1.32 13.44 -21.72
N ALA A 238 -0.73 13.82 -20.58
CA ALA A 238 -1.36 14.75 -19.66
C ALA A 238 -1.47 16.17 -20.24
N LEU A 239 -0.40 16.65 -20.90
CA LEU A 239 -0.42 17.96 -21.58
C LEU A 239 -1.48 18.03 -22.66
N GLU A 240 -1.74 16.93 -23.38
CA GLU A 240 -2.77 16.84 -24.43
C GLU A 240 -4.18 17.06 -23.87
N VAL A 241 -4.52 16.42 -22.77
CA VAL A 241 -5.82 16.57 -22.10
C VAL A 241 -5.98 17.96 -21.46
N ILE A 242 -4.94 18.47 -20.83
CA ILE A 242 -4.93 19.83 -20.28
C ILE A 242 -5.18 20.84 -21.41
N ALA A 243 -4.52 20.66 -22.55
CA ALA A 243 -4.69 21.52 -23.71
C ALA A 243 -6.11 21.44 -24.31
N GLU A 244 -6.69 20.24 -24.36
CA GLU A 244 -8.09 20.05 -24.79
C GLU A 244 -9.06 20.78 -23.85
N TYR A 245 -8.87 20.65 -22.51
CA TYR A 245 -9.67 21.40 -21.55
C TYR A 245 -9.57 22.91 -21.78
N LEU A 246 -8.35 23.44 -21.89
CA LEU A 246 -8.10 24.87 -22.12
C LEU A 246 -8.65 25.34 -23.46
N GLY A 247 -8.65 24.47 -24.48
CA GLY A 247 -9.22 24.72 -25.78
C GLY A 247 -10.75 24.82 -25.77
N ASN A 248 -11.41 24.03 -24.91
CA ASN A 248 -12.86 24.07 -24.71
C ASN A 248 -13.32 25.25 -23.84
N HIS A 249 -12.40 25.91 -23.09
CA HIS A 249 -12.71 27.03 -22.19
C HIS A 249 -11.89 28.28 -22.56
N THR A 250 -12.01 28.74 -23.78
CA THR A 250 -11.20 29.84 -24.36
C THR A 250 -11.42 31.21 -23.69
N ASP A 251 -12.50 31.37 -22.98
CA ASP A 251 -12.88 32.58 -22.22
C ASP A 251 -12.26 32.67 -20.83
N LYS A 252 -11.62 31.57 -20.36
CA LYS A 252 -11.04 31.49 -19.03
C LYS A 252 -9.51 31.67 -19.06
N SER A 253 -8.97 32.23 -17.97
CA SER A 253 -7.54 32.34 -17.70
C SER A 253 -7.18 31.62 -16.42
N PHE A 254 -5.93 31.17 -16.28
CA PHE A 254 -5.50 30.30 -15.20
C PHE A 254 -4.14 30.67 -14.65
N TYR A 255 -3.94 30.47 -13.35
CA TYR A 255 -2.62 30.31 -12.79
C TYR A 255 -2.16 28.86 -12.94
N VAL A 256 -0.92 28.68 -13.36
CA VAL A 256 -0.23 27.38 -13.33
C VAL A 256 0.67 27.39 -12.10
N VAL A 257 0.32 26.65 -11.04
CA VAL A 257 0.98 26.77 -9.74
C VAL A 257 1.84 25.55 -9.47
N GLY A 258 3.15 25.76 -9.37
CA GLY A 258 4.10 24.71 -9.01
C GLY A 258 4.28 24.59 -7.50
N HIS A 259 4.41 23.37 -7.00
CA HIS A 259 4.65 23.05 -5.59
C HIS A 259 5.86 22.13 -5.43
N THR A 260 6.49 22.16 -4.27
CA THR A 260 7.55 21.24 -3.87
C THR A 260 7.21 20.57 -2.55
N ASP A 261 7.97 19.54 -2.19
CA ASP A 261 8.02 19.07 -0.81
C ASP A 261 8.89 20.02 0.06
N SER A 262 9.03 19.68 1.34
CA SER A 262 9.78 20.50 2.31
C SER A 262 11.30 20.26 2.32
N GLN A 263 11.85 19.48 1.39
CA GLN A 263 13.29 19.22 1.32
C GLN A 263 14.01 20.40 0.64
N GLY A 264 15.07 20.90 1.27
CA GLY A 264 15.86 22.00 0.74
C GLY A 264 15.47 23.39 1.28
N ALA A 265 16.12 24.44 0.75
CA ALA A 265 15.88 25.81 1.15
C ALA A 265 14.60 26.38 0.52
N LEU A 266 13.86 27.19 1.29
CA LEU A 266 12.61 27.79 0.84
C LEU A 266 12.76 28.59 -0.48
N ALA A 267 13.81 29.39 -0.60
CA ALA A 267 14.06 30.18 -1.81
C ALA A 267 14.30 29.29 -3.04
N TYR A 268 15.11 28.26 -2.89
CA TYR A 268 15.37 27.29 -3.96
C TYR A 268 14.09 26.57 -4.39
N ASN A 269 13.30 26.09 -3.43
CA ASN A 269 12.04 25.39 -3.71
C ASN A 269 11.01 26.28 -4.40
N ARG A 270 10.95 27.56 -4.03
CA ARG A 270 10.10 28.53 -4.72
C ARG A 270 10.53 28.71 -6.17
N ASP A 271 11.83 28.95 -6.40
CA ASP A 271 12.37 29.17 -7.75
C ASP A 271 12.23 27.91 -8.62
N LEU A 272 12.45 26.70 -8.06
CA LEU A 272 12.23 25.42 -8.76
C LEU A 272 10.76 25.21 -9.13
N SER A 273 9.84 25.51 -8.22
CA SER A 273 8.40 25.37 -8.47
C SER A 273 7.89 26.36 -9.51
N GLU A 274 8.41 27.58 -9.52
CA GLU A 274 8.11 28.59 -10.54
C GLU A 274 8.63 28.13 -11.90
N ALA A 275 9.88 27.67 -12.00
CA ALA A 275 10.45 27.16 -13.25
C ALA A 275 9.68 25.93 -13.80
N ARG A 276 9.10 25.09 -12.93
CA ARG A 276 8.22 23.99 -13.36
C ARG A 276 6.91 24.50 -13.92
N ALA A 277 6.28 25.46 -13.27
CA ALA A 277 5.06 26.10 -13.77
C ALA A 277 5.28 26.81 -15.11
N GLU A 278 6.42 27.49 -15.26
CA GLU A 278 6.83 28.09 -16.54
C GLU A 278 7.02 27.04 -17.65
N ALA A 279 7.66 25.90 -17.33
CA ALA A 279 7.86 24.81 -18.30
C ALA A 279 6.54 24.22 -18.81
N VAL A 280 5.56 24.01 -17.90
CA VAL A 280 4.22 23.55 -18.27
C VAL A 280 3.50 24.59 -19.14
N SER A 281 3.50 25.86 -18.72
CA SER A 281 2.89 26.95 -19.49
C SER A 281 3.52 27.10 -20.89
N ALA A 282 4.84 26.99 -20.98
CA ALA A 282 5.56 27.03 -22.24
C ALA A 282 5.24 25.83 -23.15
N ALA A 283 5.12 24.63 -22.60
CA ALA A 283 4.72 23.45 -23.35
C ALA A 283 3.29 23.57 -23.90
N LEU A 284 2.33 23.99 -23.06
CA LEU A 284 0.95 24.20 -23.48
C LEU A 284 0.82 25.26 -24.58
N SER A 285 1.58 26.35 -24.46
CA SER A 285 1.54 27.42 -25.48
C SER A 285 2.29 27.04 -26.75
N GLY A 286 3.50 26.47 -26.62
CA GLY A 286 4.37 26.19 -27.74
C GLY A 286 4.00 24.97 -28.57
N GLN A 287 3.50 23.92 -27.94
CA GLN A 287 3.18 22.63 -28.56
C GLN A 287 1.69 22.49 -28.90
N TYR A 288 0.82 23.04 -28.06
CA TYR A 288 -0.62 22.85 -28.15
C TYR A 288 -1.38 24.15 -28.54
N GLY A 289 -0.67 25.26 -28.71
CA GLY A 289 -1.27 26.50 -29.24
C GLY A 289 -2.18 27.25 -28.27
N ILE A 290 -2.08 26.98 -26.96
CA ILE A 290 -2.82 27.74 -25.95
C ILE A 290 -2.24 29.15 -25.84
N ASP A 291 -3.10 30.17 -25.87
CA ASP A 291 -2.66 31.58 -25.74
C ASP A 291 -1.94 31.76 -24.39
N SER A 292 -0.66 32.13 -24.45
CA SER A 292 0.20 32.34 -23.28
C SER A 292 -0.32 33.44 -22.34
N ALA A 293 -1.10 34.40 -22.84
CA ALA A 293 -1.74 35.43 -22.01
C ALA A 293 -2.78 34.87 -21.02
N ARG A 294 -3.25 33.66 -21.26
CA ARG A 294 -4.20 32.97 -20.39
C ARG A 294 -3.56 32.14 -19.29
N LEU A 295 -2.24 31.94 -19.33
CA LEU A 295 -1.50 31.10 -18.39
C LEU A 295 -0.50 31.97 -17.61
N THR A 296 -0.71 32.08 -16.31
CA THR A 296 0.19 32.82 -15.42
C THR A 296 0.93 31.82 -14.51
N PRO A 297 2.21 31.54 -14.79
CA PRO A 297 3.00 30.64 -13.94
C PRO A 297 3.27 31.26 -12.57
N TYR A 298 3.25 30.43 -11.52
CA TYR A 298 3.53 30.84 -10.14
C TYR A 298 4.19 29.72 -9.35
N GLY A 299 5.23 30.05 -8.56
CA GLY A 299 5.91 29.11 -7.69
C GLY A 299 5.47 29.25 -6.23
N ALA A 300 4.70 28.30 -5.73
CA ALA A 300 4.29 28.22 -4.32
C ALA A 300 5.38 27.60 -3.43
N GLY A 301 6.32 26.84 -3.99
CA GLY A 301 7.29 26.09 -3.19
C GLY A 301 6.63 25.12 -2.20
N PRO A 302 7.16 25.00 -0.97
CA PRO A 302 6.65 24.02 0.01
C PRO A 302 5.56 24.59 0.93
N VAL A 303 5.05 25.81 0.70
CA VAL A 303 4.19 26.51 1.69
C VAL A 303 2.71 26.10 1.68
N ALA A 304 2.29 25.31 0.67
CA ALA A 304 0.92 24.80 0.56
C ALA A 304 0.93 23.26 0.41
N PRO A 305 1.32 22.51 1.45
CA PRO A 305 1.33 21.07 1.40
C PRO A 305 -0.11 20.50 1.44
N VAL A 306 -0.41 19.52 0.58
CA VAL A 306 -1.69 18.79 0.60
C VAL A 306 -1.65 17.59 1.55
N THR A 307 -0.44 17.18 1.95
CA THR A 307 -0.24 16.10 2.91
C THR A 307 1.05 16.31 3.72
N SER A 308 1.28 15.47 4.73
CA SER A 308 2.47 15.55 5.58
C SER A 308 3.76 15.26 4.78
N ASN A 309 4.80 16.08 4.97
CA ASN A 309 6.14 15.86 4.42
C ASN A 309 6.99 14.81 5.18
N ALA A 310 6.42 14.17 6.22
CA ALA A 310 7.15 13.22 7.05
C ALA A 310 7.47 11.90 6.32
N THR A 311 6.68 11.53 5.32
CA THR A 311 6.83 10.30 4.53
C THR A 311 7.22 10.60 3.09
N ASP A 312 7.86 9.63 2.40
CA ASP A 312 8.18 9.76 0.97
C ASP A 312 6.93 9.88 0.11
N ALA A 313 5.88 9.11 0.42
CA ALA A 313 4.59 9.18 -0.24
C ALA A 313 3.93 10.56 -0.09
N GLY A 314 3.96 11.12 1.12
CA GLY A 314 3.44 12.47 1.35
C GLY A 314 4.26 13.54 0.61
N ARG A 315 5.58 13.44 0.59
CA ARG A 315 6.43 14.33 -0.18
C ARG A 315 6.14 14.24 -1.68
N ALA A 316 5.90 13.03 -2.20
CA ALA A 316 5.55 12.83 -3.61
C ALA A 316 4.25 13.58 -3.99
N LYS A 317 3.22 13.53 -3.15
CA LYS A 317 1.96 14.28 -3.36
C LYS A 317 2.14 15.80 -3.28
N ASN A 318 3.10 16.27 -2.50
CA ASN A 318 3.40 17.71 -2.40
C ASN A 318 4.18 18.24 -3.61
N ARG A 319 4.93 17.41 -4.34
CA ARG A 319 5.61 17.75 -5.60
C ARG A 319 4.62 17.67 -6.75
N ARG A 320 3.84 18.72 -6.97
CA ARG A 320 2.76 18.77 -7.97
C ARG A 320 2.70 20.10 -8.70
N VAL A 321 1.90 20.14 -9.76
CA VAL A 321 1.48 21.37 -10.42
C VAL A 321 -0.05 21.42 -10.39
N GLU A 322 -0.60 22.60 -10.14
CA GLU A 322 -2.05 22.84 -10.14
C GLU A 322 -2.41 23.85 -11.25
N LEU A 323 -3.59 23.68 -11.82
CA LEU A 323 -4.26 24.69 -12.63
C LEU A 323 -5.34 25.35 -11.75
N VAL A 324 -5.29 26.67 -11.60
CA VAL A 324 -6.18 27.45 -10.73
C VAL A 324 -6.90 28.51 -11.59
N LEU A 325 -8.23 28.53 -11.53
CA LEU A 325 -9.04 29.49 -12.28
C LEU A 325 -8.75 30.93 -11.82
N GLN A 326 -8.56 31.85 -12.77
CA GLN A 326 -8.55 33.30 -12.51
C GLN A 326 -9.99 33.80 -12.65
N GLU A 327 -10.59 34.19 -11.56
CA GLU A 327 -11.92 34.84 -11.55
C GLU A 327 -11.83 36.34 -11.82
#